data_792601e1af3ba314077472364038a0a1
#
_entry.id   792601e1af3ba314077472364038a0a1
#
_cell.length_a   1.000
_cell.length_b   1.000
_cell.length_c   1.000
_cell.angle_alpha   90.00
_cell.angle_beta   90.00
_cell.angle_gamma   90.00
#
_symmetry.space_group_name_H-M   'P 1'
#
loop_
_entity.id
_entity.type
_entity.pdbx_description
1 polymer ?
#
loop_
_entity_poly.entity_id
_entity_poly.type
_entity_poly.pdbx_seq_one_letter_code
_entity_poly.pdbx_strand_id
1 'polypeptide(L)'
;MGAQKGMLTQAELEQLVATGDIDTVIVAFTDMQGRLTGKRVSARLFVDDVAEHGAECCNYLLAVDVDMNTVDGYAISSWETGYGDMVMTPDFSTLRLLPWIPGSALVMADLSWTDGKPVKQAPRSILNRQMDRLAERGLV
;
A
#
# COMPACT_ATOMS: atom_id res chain seq x y z
N MET A 1 20.28 -9.78 13.21
CA MET A 1 18.88 -9.74 13.69
C MET A 1 18.12 -10.85 12.97
N GLY A 2 17.49 -11.76 13.72
CA GLY A 2 16.66 -12.81 13.12
C GLY A 2 15.49 -12.19 12.34
N ALA A 3 15.15 -12.76 11.18
CA ALA A 3 13.96 -12.35 10.44
C ALA A 3 12.74 -12.41 11.36
N GLN A 4 11.91 -11.37 11.35
CA GLN A 4 10.68 -11.38 12.12
C GLN A 4 9.79 -12.50 11.58
N LYS A 5 9.18 -13.28 12.47
CA LYS A 5 8.33 -14.41 12.09
C LYS A 5 7.20 -13.96 11.16
N GLY A 6 7.09 -14.60 9.99
CA GLY A 6 6.06 -14.29 8.97
C GLY A 6 6.47 -13.23 7.94
N MET A 7 7.59 -12.51 8.12
CA MET A 7 8.11 -11.62 7.08
C MET A 7 8.69 -12.43 5.92
N LEU A 8 8.53 -11.91 4.71
CA LEU A 8 9.03 -12.50 3.47
C LEU A 8 9.94 -11.51 2.75
N THR A 9 10.93 -12.03 2.07
CA THR A 9 11.61 -11.32 0.98
C THR A 9 10.80 -11.45 -0.32
N GLN A 10 11.08 -10.60 -1.30
CA GLN A 10 10.46 -10.72 -2.63
C GLN A 10 10.77 -12.08 -3.26
N ALA A 11 12.00 -12.56 -3.18
CA ALA A 11 12.40 -13.85 -3.72
C ALA A 11 11.68 -15.05 -3.07
N GLU A 12 11.45 -14.99 -1.76
CA GLU A 12 10.65 -16.02 -1.06
C GLU A 12 9.18 -15.98 -1.51
N LEU A 13 8.61 -14.79 -1.71
CA LEU A 13 7.27 -14.65 -2.27
C LEU A 13 7.18 -15.29 -3.66
N GLU A 14 8.10 -14.95 -4.57
CA GLU A 14 8.15 -15.49 -5.93
C GLU A 14 8.22 -17.03 -5.93
N GLN A 15 9.03 -17.60 -5.01
CA GLN A 15 9.11 -19.05 -4.86
C GLN A 15 7.79 -19.66 -4.38
N LEU A 16 7.14 -19.07 -3.36
CA LEU A 16 5.85 -19.55 -2.84
C LEU A 16 4.71 -19.40 -3.87
N VAL A 17 4.77 -18.38 -4.72
CA VAL A 17 3.85 -18.23 -5.85
C VAL A 17 4.09 -19.30 -6.91
N ALA A 18 5.35 -19.59 -7.22
CA ALA A 18 5.70 -20.63 -8.21
C ALA A 18 5.28 -22.04 -7.76
N THR A 19 5.33 -22.34 -6.46
CA THR A 19 4.87 -23.62 -5.89
C THR A 19 3.35 -23.67 -5.69
N GLY A 20 2.65 -22.53 -5.77
CA GLY A 20 1.19 -22.43 -5.55
C GLY A 20 0.80 -22.34 -4.06
N ASP A 21 1.75 -22.17 -3.16
CA ASP A 21 1.49 -21.97 -1.72
C ASP A 21 0.89 -20.59 -1.44
N ILE A 22 1.15 -19.60 -2.30
CA ILE A 22 0.51 -18.28 -2.29
C ILE A 22 -0.16 -18.05 -3.65
N ASP A 23 -1.45 -17.74 -3.63
CA ASP A 23 -2.27 -17.42 -4.79
C ASP A 23 -2.76 -15.95 -4.82
N THR A 24 -2.71 -15.27 -3.68
CA THR A 24 -3.22 -13.91 -3.50
C THR A 24 -2.20 -13.02 -2.78
N VAL A 25 -2.00 -11.81 -3.31
CA VAL A 25 -1.28 -10.73 -2.61
C VAL A 25 -2.25 -9.58 -2.34
N ILE A 26 -2.32 -9.16 -1.09
CA ILE A 26 -3.07 -7.98 -0.68
C ILE A 26 -2.11 -6.79 -0.71
N VAL A 27 -2.34 -5.85 -1.61
CA VAL A 27 -1.63 -4.57 -1.68
C VAL A 27 -2.49 -3.53 -0.99
N ALA A 28 -2.03 -2.98 0.13
CA ALA A 28 -2.84 -2.11 0.97
C ALA A 28 -2.09 -0.87 1.42
N PHE A 29 -2.82 0.22 1.57
CA PHE A 29 -2.36 1.45 2.20
C PHE A 29 -3.27 1.82 3.38
N THR A 30 -2.80 2.72 4.24
CA THR A 30 -3.60 3.22 5.36
C THR A 30 -4.45 4.41 4.90
N ASP A 31 -5.76 4.35 5.11
CA ASP A 31 -6.67 5.47 4.86
C ASP A 31 -6.66 6.49 6.01
N MET A 32 -7.47 7.56 5.88
CA MET A 32 -7.51 8.65 6.86
C MET A 32 -8.11 8.24 8.22
N GLN A 33 -8.81 7.11 8.28
CA GLN A 33 -9.35 6.53 9.52
C GLN A 33 -8.43 5.49 10.14
N GLY A 34 -7.26 5.24 9.53
CA GLY A 34 -6.30 4.23 10.00
C GLY A 34 -6.64 2.81 9.58
N ARG A 35 -7.55 2.61 8.64
CA ARG A 35 -7.89 1.29 8.09
C ARG A 35 -6.96 0.93 6.94
N LEU A 36 -6.76 -0.37 6.74
CA LEU A 36 -6.10 -0.87 5.54
C LEU A 36 -7.13 -0.93 4.40
N THR A 37 -6.86 -0.15 3.37
CA THR A 37 -7.64 -0.09 2.12
C THR A 37 -6.74 -0.48 0.96
N GLY A 38 -7.24 -1.21 -0.03
CA GLY A 38 -6.40 -1.62 -1.14
C GLY A 38 -7.05 -2.66 -2.04
N LYS A 39 -6.22 -3.48 -2.67
CA LYS A 39 -6.66 -4.50 -3.64
C LYS A 39 -6.12 -5.87 -3.29
N ARG A 40 -6.93 -6.89 -3.59
CA ARG A 40 -6.49 -8.28 -3.68
C ARG A 40 -6.12 -8.55 -5.13
N VAL A 41 -4.89 -8.96 -5.34
CA VAL A 41 -4.33 -9.23 -6.66
C VAL A 41 -3.96 -10.71 -6.74
N SER A 42 -4.14 -11.37 -7.88
CA SER A 42 -3.59 -12.71 -8.03
C SER A 42 -2.08 -12.64 -7.85
N ALA A 43 -1.51 -13.60 -7.12
CA ALA A 43 -0.09 -13.56 -6.80
C ALA A 43 0.79 -13.59 -8.05
N ARG A 44 0.34 -14.24 -9.11
CA ARG A 44 1.03 -14.24 -10.40
C ARG A 44 1.06 -12.82 -11.01
N LEU A 45 -0.08 -12.13 -11.10
CA LEU A 45 -0.12 -10.75 -11.59
C LEU A 45 0.72 -9.81 -10.72
N PHE A 46 0.74 -10.05 -9.40
CA PHE A 46 1.59 -9.27 -8.51
C PHE A 46 3.06 -9.43 -8.87
N VAL A 47 3.56 -10.65 -9.04
CA VAL A 47 4.96 -10.92 -9.38
C VAL A 47 5.31 -10.42 -10.79
N ASP A 48 4.41 -10.63 -11.76
CA ASP A 48 4.67 -10.33 -13.17
C ASP A 48 4.58 -8.82 -13.50
N ASP A 49 3.86 -8.03 -12.71
CA ASP A 49 3.56 -6.62 -13.03
C ASP A 49 3.54 -5.69 -11.81
N VAL A 50 2.67 -5.96 -10.82
CA VAL A 50 2.40 -5.01 -9.72
C VAL A 50 3.63 -4.77 -8.83
N ALA A 51 4.50 -5.76 -8.70
CA ALA A 51 5.74 -5.66 -7.92
C ALA A 51 6.65 -4.52 -8.42
N GLU A 52 6.68 -4.29 -9.73
CA GLU A 52 7.52 -3.28 -10.39
C GLU A 52 6.75 -1.98 -10.66
N HIS A 53 5.52 -2.08 -11.17
CA HIS A 53 4.77 -0.92 -11.66
C HIS A 53 3.76 -0.36 -10.65
N GLY A 54 3.49 -1.10 -9.55
CA GLY A 54 2.45 -0.76 -8.59
C GLY A 54 1.04 -1.12 -9.10
N ALA A 55 0.04 -0.71 -8.33
CA ALA A 55 -1.37 -0.89 -8.71
C ALA A 55 -2.11 0.44 -8.58
N GLU A 56 -2.89 0.79 -9.58
CA GLU A 56 -3.68 2.02 -9.57
C GLU A 56 -4.84 1.95 -8.57
N CYS A 57 -5.17 3.08 -7.97
CA CYS A 57 -6.37 3.26 -7.15
C CYS A 57 -6.86 4.71 -7.25
N CYS A 58 -8.15 4.93 -6.99
CA CYS A 58 -8.71 6.26 -7.08
C CYS A 58 -8.40 7.12 -5.84
N ASN A 59 -8.14 8.40 -6.03
CA ASN A 59 -7.78 9.35 -4.97
C ASN A 59 -8.91 9.62 -3.97
N TYR A 60 -10.19 9.38 -4.33
CA TYR A 60 -11.30 9.54 -3.39
C TYR A 60 -11.16 8.65 -2.14
N LEU A 61 -10.41 7.56 -2.23
CA LEU A 61 -10.15 6.66 -1.10
C LEU A 61 -9.46 7.35 0.09
N LEU A 62 -8.85 8.51 -0.13
CA LEU A 62 -8.32 9.38 0.95
C LEU A 62 -9.31 10.45 1.40
N ALA A 63 -10.53 10.50 0.84
CA ALA A 63 -11.56 11.50 1.11
C ALA A 63 -12.93 10.85 1.34
N VAL A 64 -12.96 9.73 2.06
CA VAL A 64 -14.18 9.02 2.43
C VAL A 64 -14.38 9.04 3.95
N ASP A 65 -15.64 8.92 4.37
CA ASP A 65 -16.00 8.73 5.77
C ASP A 65 -15.80 7.26 6.23
N VAL A 66 -16.23 6.96 7.45
CA VAL A 66 -16.10 5.60 8.02
C VAL A 66 -16.94 4.56 7.27
N ASP A 67 -17.99 4.98 6.60
CA ASP A 67 -18.89 4.13 5.82
C ASP A 67 -18.50 4.06 4.33
N MET A 68 -17.32 4.62 3.97
CA MET A 68 -16.79 4.69 2.61
C MET A 68 -17.58 5.61 1.67
N ASN A 69 -18.39 6.52 2.19
CA ASN A 69 -19.00 7.56 1.37
C ASN A 69 -17.99 8.68 1.10
N THR A 70 -17.99 9.20 -0.12
CA THR A 70 -17.19 10.38 -0.47
C THR A 70 -17.66 11.60 0.32
N VAL A 71 -16.69 12.36 0.84
CA VAL A 71 -16.95 13.56 1.64
C VAL A 71 -16.48 14.79 0.87
N ASP A 72 -17.33 15.81 0.81
CA ASP A 72 -17.00 17.09 0.18
C ASP A 72 -16.05 17.95 1.03
N GLY A 73 -15.43 18.93 0.38
CA GLY A 73 -14.54 19.90 1.03
C GLY A 73 -13.07 19.51 1.08
N TYR A 74 -12.69 18.35 0.57
CA TYR A 74 -11.28 17.97 0.43
C TYR A 74 -10.69 18.49 -0.87
N ALA A 75 -9.51 19.09 -0.79
CA ALA A 75 -8.78 19.58 -1.98
C ALA A 75 -8.22 18.45 -2.87
N ILE A 76 -8.10 17.24 -2.32
CA ILE A 76 -7.52 16.09 -3.03
C ILE A 76 -8.48 15.51 -4.07
N SER A 77 -9.77 15.53 -3.80
CA SER A 77 -10.81 15.04 -4.71
C SER A 77 -12.18 15.58 -4.33
N SER A 78 -13.01 15.89 -5.32
CA SER A 78 -14.41 16.26 -5.14
C SER A 78 -15.16 16.07 -6.47
N TRP A 79 -16.47 16.11 -6.41
CA TRP A 79 -17.31 16.15 -7.63
C TRP A 79 -16.97 17.33 -8.53
N GLU A 80 -16.54 18.47 -7.96
CA GLU A 80 -16.19 19.68 -8.70
C GLU A 80 -14.80 19.61 -9.32
N THR A 81 -13.82 19.07 -8.60
CA THR A 81 -12.42 18.96 -9.07
C THR A 81 -12.15 17.68 -9.88
N GLY A 82 -13.09 16.74 -9.84
CA GLY A 82 -12.95 15.42 -10.43
C GLY A 82 -12.16 14.45 -9.55
N TYR A 83 -12.18 13.19 -9.98
CA TYR A 83 -11.43 12.10 -9.37
C TYR A 83 -10.27 11.73 -10.28
N GLY A 84 -9.12 11.41 -9.67
CA GLY A 84 -7.92 10.99 -10.37
C GLY A 84 -7.38 9.69 -9.80
N ASP A 85 -6.37 9.15 -10.46
CA ASP A 85 -5.73 7.93 -10.06
C ASP A 85 -4.46 8.21 -9.26
N MET A 86 -4.22 7.33 -8.29
CA MET A 86 -2.98 7.19 -7.55
C MET A 86 -2.40 5.82 -7.83
N VAL A 87 -1.11 5.66 -7.61
CA VAL A 87 -0.40 4.38 -7.70
C VAL A 87 -0.01 3.91 -6.31
N MET A 88 -0.38 2.68 -5.98
CA MET A 88 0.06 1.95 -4.79
C MET A 88 1.38 1.26 -5.11
N THR A 89 2.49 1.78 -4.64
CA THR A 89 3.83 1.20 -4.82
C THR A 89 4.17 0.31 -3.63
N PRO A 90 4.37 -1.01 -3.82
CA PRO A 90 4.64 -1.93 -2.72
C PRO A 90 5.93 -1.61 -1.97
N ASP A 91 5.88 -1.58 -0.64
CA ASP A 91 7.04 -1.53 0.23
C ASP A 91 7.39 -2.94 0.70
N PHE A 92 8.35 -3.57 0.03
CA PHE A 92 8.76 -4.95 0.31
C PHE A 92 9.31 -5.17 1.72
N SER A 93 9.76 -4.12 2.42
CA SER A 93 10.16 -4.24 3.81
C SER A 93 8.99 -4.62 4.74
N THR A 94 7.76 -4.49 4.25
CA THR A 94 6.53 -4.81 4.98
C THR A 94 5.88 -6.11 4.53
N LEU A 95 6.43 -6.78 3.52
CA LEU A 95 5.88 -7.99 2.94
C LEU A 95 5.82 -9.13 3.96
N ARG A 96 4.65 -9.77 4.09
CA ARG A 96 4.42 -10.82 5.09
C ARG A 96 3.34 -11.81 4.70
N LEU A 97 3.46 -13.02 5.25
CA LEU A 97 2.38 -14.01 5.23
C LEU A 97 1.20 -13.55 6.10
N LEU A 98 0.00 -13.97 5.73
CA LEU A 98 -1.21 -13.82 6.54
C LEU A 98 -1.67 -15.19 7.04
N PRO A 99 -1.25 -15.64 8.24
CA PRO A 99 -1.56 -16.98 8.73
C PRO A 99 -3.06 -17.28 8.87
N TRP A 100 -3.86 -16.22 9.06
CA TRP A 100 -5.33 -16.31 9.19
C TRP A 100 -6.08 -16.27 7.85
N ILE A 101 -5.39 -16.04 6.74
CA ILE A 101 -5.92 -16.11 5.37
C ILE A 101 -4.98 -17.02 4.57
N PRO A 102 -5.25 -18.34 4.55
CA PRO A 102 -4.40 -19.28 3.82
C PRO A 102 -4.16 -18.88 2.38
N GLY A 103 -2.97 -19.10 1.86
CA GLY A 103 -2.58 -18.77 0.49
C GLY A 103 -2.39 -17.27 0.22
N SER A 104 -2.34 -16.44 1.27
CA SER A 104 -2.27 -14.99 1.10
C SER A 104 -1.06 -14.36 1.74
N ALA A 105 -0.50 -13.36 1.05
CA ALA A 105 0.49 -12.41 1.57
C ALA A 105 -0.07 -11.00 1.59
N LEU A 106 0.51 -10.13 2.42
CA LEU A 106 0.20 -8.70 2.51
C LEU A 106 1.47 -7.90 2.29
N VAL A 107 1.36 -6.84 1.53
CA VAL A 107 2.37 -5.78 1.41
C VAL A 107 1.71 -4.43 1.61
N MET A 108 2.34 -3.56 2.40
CA MET A 108 1.94 -2.16 2.51
C MET A 108 2.43 -1.40 1.28
N ALA A 109 1.66 -0.41 0.86
CA ALA A 109 2.02 0.43 -0.27
C ALA A 109 2.14 1.91 0.14
N ASP A 110 3.10 2.58 -0.47
CA ASP A 110 3.16 4.02 -0.51
C ASP A 110 2.32 4.54 -1.69
N LEU A 111 1.74 5.74 -1.55
CA LEU A 111 0.90 6.34 -2.57
C LEU A 111 1.66 7.44 -3.33
N SER A 112 1.64 7.34 -4.64
CA SER A 112 2.11 8.38 -5.55
C SER A 112 1.04 8.78 -6.55
N TRP A 113 1.14 9.97 -7.10
CA TRP A 113 0.39 10.37 -8.28
C TRP A 113 0.94 9.63 -9.51
N THR A 114 0.19 9.63 -10.59
CA THR A 114 0.59 8.99 -11.86
C THR A 114 1.85 9.63 -12.48
N ASP A 115 2.23 10.84 -12.05
CA ASP A 115 3.50 11.49 -12.42
C ASP A 115 4.68 11.09 -11.50
N GLY A 116 4.47 10.14 -10.61
CA GLY A 116 5.48 9.62 -9.68
C GLY A 116 5.70 10.45 -8.41
N LYS A 117 5.06 11.61 -8.27
CA LYS A 117 5.19 12.42 -7.04
C LYS A 117 4.41 11.79 -5.88
N PRO A 118 4.96 11.82 -4.64
CA PRO A 118 4.26 11.26 -3.50
C PRO A 118 2.95 12.00 -3.20
N VAL A 119 1.92 11.26 -2.83
CA VAL A 119 0.66 11.80 -2.30
C VAL A 119 0.92 12.29 -0.88
N LYS A 120 1.16 13.60 -0.73
CA LYS A 120 1.59 14.22 0.54
C LYS A 120 0.57 14.09 1.67
N GLN A 121 -0.70 13.92 1.32
CA GLN A 121 -1.82 13.79 2.22
C GLN A 121 -1.97 12.37 2.78
N ALA A 122 -1.38 11.37 2.14
CA ALA A 122 -1.46 9.98 2.58
C ALA A 122 -0.87 9.83 4.00
N PRO A 123 -1.55 9.14 4.93
CA PRO A 123 -1.09 8.98 6.31
C PRO A 123 0.32 8.43 6.42
N ARG A 124 0.67 7.44 5.60
CA ARG A 124 2.02 6.86 5.58
C ARG A 124 3.07 7.87 5.08
N SER A 125 2.75 8.70 4.08
CA SER A 125 3.62 9.78 3.62
C SER A 125 3.84 10.85 4.71
N ILE A 126 2.82 11.13 5.51
CA ILE A 126 2.92 12.06 6.65
C ILE A 126 3.85 11.47 7.71
N LEU A 127 3.66 10.20 8.07
CA LEU A 127 4.50 9.51 9.05
C LEU A 127 5.96 9.48 8.61
N ASN A 128 6.24 9.06 7.38
CA ASN A 128 7.60 8.98 6.86
C ASN A 128 8.32 10.33 6.94
N ARG A 129 7.66 11.42 6.53
CA ARG A 129 8.23 12.77 6.67
C ARG A 129 8.56 13.16 8.13
N GLN A 130 7.78 12.71 9.11
CA GLN A 130 8.10 12.98 10.51
C GLN A 130 9.27 12.11 11.00
N MET A 131 9.33 10.86 10.56
CA MET A 131 10.47 9.96 10.85
C MET A 131 11.78 10.56 10.29
N ASP A 132 11.77 11.03 9.04
CA ASP A 132 12.92 11.67 8.41
C ASP A 132 13.39 12.89 9.21
N ARG A 133 12.45 13.75 9.65
CA ARG A 133 12.74 14.92 10.48
C ARG A 133 13.31 14.56 11.85
N LEU A 134 12.90 13.44 12.43
CA LEU A 134 13.48 12.92 13.68
C LEU A 134 14.90 12.41 13.44
N ALA A 135 15.11 11.66 12.36
CA ALA A 135 16.43 11.15 11.97
C ALA A 135 17.45 12.29 11.75
N GLU A 136 17.04 13.38 11.06
CA GLU A 136 17.86 14.58 10.85
C GLU A 136 18.32 15.21 12.19
N ARG A 137 17.59 14.97 13.27
CA ARG A 137 17.89 15.46 14.62
C ARG A 137 18.60 14.42 15.49
N GLY A 138 18.94 13.26 14.95
CA GLY A 138 19.59 12.16 15.67
C GLY A 138 18.71 11.49 16.72
N LEU A 139 17.38 11.51 16.54
CA LEU A 139 16.41 10.94 17.48
C LEU A 139 15.93 9.52 17.10
N VAL A 140 16.43 8.95 16.04
CA VAL A 140 16.21 7.58 15.57
C VAL A 140 17.50 6.95 15.07
#